data_bbed0f4fb82778c63b7f8449dce0ecdd
#
_entry.id   bbed0f4fb82778c63b7f8449dce0ecdd
#
_cell.length_a   1.000
_cell.length_b   1.000
_cell.length_c   1.000
_cell.angle_alpha   90.00
_cell.angle_beta   90.00
_cell.angle_gamma   90.00
#
_symmetry.space_group_name_H-M   'P 1'
#
loop_
_entity.id
_entity.type
_entity.pdbx_description
1 polymer ?
#
loop_
_entity_poly.entity_id
_entity_poly.type
_entity_poly.pdbx_seq_one_letter_code
_entity_poly.pdbx_strand_id
1 'polypeptide(L)'
;KRLLNKLADKPFTTEYPMPSFDRVAPNPAVKDLSHAVIALCTSGGIVPKGNPDHIESSSASHYGEYCIAGVENLTPDKYETAHGGYDPVYANEDPDRVLPVDVMREFEREGKIGKLHDYFYTTVGNGTAVANAKKFAAEYAQKLKQAGVNAVIMTST
;
A
#
# COMPACT_ATOMS: atom_id res chain seq x y z
N LYS A 1 -28.59 0.06 27.47
CA LYS A 1 -28.16 0.82 28.68
C LYS A 1 -27.18 1.92 28.34
N ARG A 2 -26.06 1.64 27.61
CA ARG A 2 -25.03 2.64 27.24
C ARG A 2 -25.56 3.78 26.37
N LEU A 3 -26.35 3.47 25.34
CA LEU A 3 -27.00 4.48 24.50
C LEU A 3 -27.93 5.42 25.33
N LEU A 4 -28.73 4.85 26.22
CA LEU A 4 -29.60 5.63 27.10
C LEU A 4 -28.78 6.53 28.04
N ASN A 5 -27.66 6.05 28.55
CA ASN A 5 -26.76 6.88 29.35
C ASN A 5 -26.20 8.05 28.54
N LYS A 6 -25.76 7.78 27.30
CA LYS A 6 -25.23 8.80 26.39
C LYS A 6 -26.29 9.87 26.08
N LEU A 7 -27.53 9.45 25.79
CA LEU A 7 -28.65 10.38 25.51
C LEU A 7 -29.09 11.18 26.74
N ALA A 8 -28.81 10.69 27.94
CA ALA A 8 -29.13 11.37 29.21
C ALA A 8 -27.92 12.10 29.82
N ASP A 9 -26.86 12.34 29.06
CA ASP A 9 -25.60 12.97 29.50
C ASP A 9 -24.98 12.33 30.77
N LYS A 10 -25.24 11.04 30.97
CA LYS A 10 -24.66 10.26 32.06
C LYS A 10 -23.37 9.60 31.68
N PRO A 11 -22.44 9.36 32.61
CA PRO A 11 -21.22 8.62 32.34
C PRO A 11 -21.52 7.25 31.66
N PHE A 12 -20.81 6.95 30.59
CA PHE A 12 -20.90 5.66 29.90
C PHE A 12 -19.52 5.21 29.42
N THR A 13 -19.38 3.91 29.23
CA THR A 13 -18.16 3.30 28.65
C THR A 13 -18.48 2.83 27.24
N THR A 14 -17.50 2.93 26.34
CA THR A 14 -17.56 2.31 25.02
C THR A 14 -17.19 0.83 25.11
N GLU A 15 -17.68 0.00 24.19
CA GLU A 15 -17.28 -1.42 24.13
C GLU A 15 -15.86 -1.62 23.62
N TYR A 16 -15.45 -0.73 22.69
CA TYR A 16 -14.13 -0.70 22.13
C TYR A 16 -13.38 0.53 22.63
N PRO A 17 -12.26 0.37 23.31
CA PRO A 17 -11.36 1.49 23.53
C PRO A 17 -10.88 1.99 22.15
N MET A 18 -10.82 3.31 21.99
CA MET A 18 -10.22 3.88 20.77
C MET A 18 -8.78 3.37 20.64
N PRO A 19 -8.39 2.88 19.45
CA PRO A 19 -7.03 2.44 19.24
C PRO A 19 -6.07 3.61 19.45
N SER A 20 -4.97 3.34 20.15
CA SER A 20 -3.85 4.26 20.27
C SER A 20 -2.78 3.82 19.29
N PHE A 21 -2.41 4.72 18.37
CA PHE A 21 -1.35 4.46 17.40
C PHE A 21 -0.06 5.14 17.86
N ASP A 22 1.07 4.50 17.56
CA ASP A 22 2.39 5.08 17.80
C ASP A 22 2.54 6.35 16.94
N ARG A 23 3.05 7.42 17.56
CA ARG A 23 3.44 8.62 16.82
C ARG A 23 4.85 8.41 16.28
N VAL A 24 5.00 8.52 14.97
CA VAL A 24 6.29 8.47 14.29
C VAL A 24 6.66 9.87 13.85
N ALA A 25 7.86 10.33 14.20
CA ALA A 25 8.37 11.60 13.71
C ALA A 25 8.56 11.51 12.17
N PRO A 26 8.14 12.54 11.41
CA PRO A 26 8.36 12.53 9.97
C PRO A 26 9.86 12.55 9.66
N ASN A 27 10.25 11.80 8.62
CA ASN A 27 11.62 11.87 8.11
C ASN A 27 11.89 13.25 7.47
N PRO A 28 13.17 13.67 7.37
CA PRO A 28 13.54 14.83 6.59
C PRO A 28 13.03 14.72 5.16
N ALA A 29 12.63 15.85 4.59
CA ALA A 29 12.19 15.90 3.19
C ALA A 29 13.30 15.47 2.24
N VAL A 30 12.95 14.74 1.18
CA VAL A 30 13.84 14.46 0.06
C VAL A 30 14.10 15.76 -0.66
N LYS A 31 15.37 16.22 -0.69
CA LYS A 31 15.73 17.54 -1.21
C LYS A 31 15.72 17.60 -2.73
N ASP A 32 16.07 16.51 -3.37
CA ASP A 32 16.19 16.41 -4.83
C ASP A 32 15.54 15.09 -5.29
N LEU A 33 14.34 15.22 -5.88
CA LEU A 33 13.60 14.08 -6.41
C LEU A 33 14.20 13.58 -7.74
N SER A 34 14.86 14.44 -8.51
CA SER A 34 15.43 14.07 -9.82
C SER A 34 16.55 13.02 -9.72
N HIS A 35 17.11 12.84 -8.52
CA HIS A 35 18.11 11.81 -8.22
C HIS A 35 17.57 10.72 -7.28
N ALA A 36 16.32 10.81 -6.86
CA ALA A 36 15.75 9.90 -5.89
C ALA A 36 15.25 8.60 -6.54
N VAL A 37 15.48 7.47 -5.87
CA VAL A 37 14.84 6.19 -6.18
C VAL A 37 13.54 6.13 -5.38
N ILE A 38 12.42 6.00 -6.08
CA ILE A 38 11.08 5.93 -5.49
C ILE A 38 10.53 4.51 -5.62
N ALA A 39 9.98 3.96 -4.55
CA ALA A 39 9.27 2.69 -4.58
C ALA A 39 7.76 2.87 -4.41
N LEU A 40 6.99 1.96 -4.97
CA LEU A 40 5.54 1.87 -4.81
C LEU A 40 5.18 0.74 -3.84
N CYS A 41 4.28 1.05 -2.92
CA CYS A 41 3.64 0.07 -2.04
C CYS A 41 2.13 0.31 -2.06
N THR A 42 1.34 -0.74 -1.89
CA THR A 42 -0.12 -0.59 -1.83
C THR A 42 -0.75 -1.54 -0.83
N SER A 43 -1.81 -1.08 -0.19
CA SER A 43 -2.76 -1.94 0.54
C SER A 43 -3.98 -2.31 -0.31
N GLY A 44 -4.02 -1.86 -1.56
CA GLY A 44 -5.13 -2.10 -2.50
C GLY A 44 -5.11 -3.47 -3.19
N GLY A 45 -4.16 -4.34 -2.86
CA GLY A 45 -4.16 -5.74 -3.28
C GLY A 45 -3.87 -5.98 -4.76
N ILE A 46 -3.13 -5.09 -5.43
CA ILE A 46 -2.72 -5.32 -6.83
C ILE A 46 -1.72 -6.47 -6.89
N VAL A 47 -2.02 -7.47 -7.69
CA VAL A 47 -1.24 -8.71 -7.83
C VAL A 47 -1.12 -9.11 -9.31
N PRO A 48 -0.15 -9.94 -9.69
CA PRO A 48 -0.14 -10.56 -11.01
C PRO A 48 -1.42 -11.38 -11.24
N LYS A 49 -1.85 -11.47 -12.50
CA LYS A 49 -3.07 -12.18 -12.90
C LYS A 49 -3.09 -13.61 -12.38
N GLY A 50 -4.22 -14.01 -11.82
CA GLY A 50 -4.41 -15.31 -11.18
C GLY A 50 -3.89 -15.38 -9.75
N ASN A 51 -3.39 -14.28 -9.17
CA ASN A 51 -2.93 -14.18 -7.78
C ASN A 51 -2.06 -15.39 -7.36
N PRO A 52 -0.88 -15.56 -7.97
CA PRO A 52 -0.07 -16.78 -7.80
C PRO A 52 0.40 -17.02 -6.37
N ASP A 53 0.56 -15.95 -5.59
CA ASP A 53 0.99 -16.05 -4.19
C ASP A 53 -0.19 -16.14 -3.21
N HIS A 54 -1.41 -16.22 -3.72
CA HIS A 54 -2.62 -16.36 -2.89
C HIS A 54 -2.77 -15.26 -1.83
N ILE A 55 -2.48 -14.00 -2.20
CA ILE A 55 -2.75 -12.86 -1.30
C ILE A 55 -4.24 -12.87 -0.95
N GLU A 56 -4.53 -12.87 0.35
CA GLU A 56 -5.91 -13.00 0.84
C GLU A 56 -6.71 -11.72 0.51
N SER A 57 -7.99 -11.89 0.20
CA SER A 57 -8.90 -10.76 -0.11
C SER A 57 -9.26 -9.91 1.12
N SER A 58 -8.96 -10.41 2.32
CA SER A 58 -9.10 -9.72 3.60
C SER A 58 -8.22 -10.38 4.64
N SER A 59 -7.90 -9.64 5.72
CA SER A 59 -7.13 -10.19 6.87
C SER A 59 -5.79 -10.82 6.45
N ALA A 60 -5.06 -10.14 5.57
CA ALA A 60 -3.84 -10.66 4.97
C ALA A 60 -2.82 -11.15 6.02
N SER A 61 -2.26 -12.34 5.76
CA SER A 61 -1.22 -12.96 6.59
C SER A 61 0.19 -12.75 6.04
N HIS A 62 0.30 -12.28 4.79
CA HIS A 62 1.57 -11.99 4.11
C HIS A 62 1.40 -10.86 3.09
N TYR A 63 2.51 -10.45 2.46
CA TYR A 63 2.54 -9.46 1.40
C TYR A 63 3.18 -10.05 0.14
N GLY A 64 2.87 -9.47 -1.02
CA GLY A 64 3.50 -9.78 -2.30
C GLY A 64 4.63 -8.80 -2.62
N GLU A 65 5.63 -9.29 -3.35
CA GLU A 65 6.74 -8.51 -3.89
C GLU A 65 6.89 -8.87 -5.36
N TYR A 66 6.64 -7.91 -6.26
CA TYR A 66 6.56 -8.19 -7.68
C TYR A 66 7.45 -7.26 -8.49
N CYS A 67 8.18 -7.86 -9.45
CA CYS A 67 9.07 -7.15 -10.33
C CYS A 67 8.29 -6.38 -11.40
N ILE A 68 8.60 -5.09 -11.54
CA ILE A 68 8.11 -4.19 -12.58
C ILE A 68 9.25 -3.58 -13.40
N ALA A 69 10.43 -4.21 -13.40
CA ALA A 69 11.54 -3.77 -14.26
C ALA A 69 11.10 -3.84 -15.73
N GLY A 70 11.19 -2.69 -16.44
CA GLY A 70 10.78 -2.59 -17.83
C GLY A 70 9.26 -2.67 -18.09
N VAL A 71 8.43 -2.64 -17.04
CA VAL A 71 6.98 -2.50 -17.15
C VAL A 71 6.65 -1.02 -17.22
N GLU A 72 5.97 -0.59 -18.29
CA GLU A 72 5.56 0.80 -18.51
C GLU A 72 4.22 1.13 -17.86
N ASN A 73 3.30 0.17 -17.83
CA ASN A 73 1.98 0.28 -17.22
C ASN A 73 1.49 -1.10 -16.76
N LEU A 74 0.58 -1.12 -15.80
CA LEU A 74 -0.07 -2.33 -15.35
C LEU A 74 -1.30 -2.61 -16.21
N THR A 75 -1.26 -3.69 -17.00
CA THR A 75 -2.38 -4.03 -17.90
C THR A 75 -3.32 -5.07 -17.30
N PRO A 76 -4.63 -5.04 -17.61
CA PRO A 76 -5.63 -5.93 -17.01
C PRO A 76 -5.48 -7.41 -17.39
N ASP A 77 -4.71 -7.71 -18.43
CA ASP A 77 -4.35 -9.09 -18.81
C ASP A 77 -3.23 -9.68 -17.93
N LYS A 78 -2.42 -8.80 -17.30
CA LYS A 78 -1.26 -9.22 -16.48
C LYS A 78 -1.45 -8.99 -14.98
N TYR A 79 -2.32 -8.05 -14.59
CA TYR A 79 -2.54 -7.67 -13.21
C TYR A 79 -4.04 -7.63 -12.87
N GLU A 80 -4.33 -7.78 -11.59
CA GLU A 80 -5.69 -7.69 -11.04
C GLU A 80 -5.63 -7.27 -9.58
N THR A 81 -6.78 -6.96 -8.97
CA THR A 81 -6.86 -6.77 -7.52
C THR A 81 -7.37 -8.03 -6.83
N ALA A 82 -6.70 -8.43 -5.75
CA ALA A 82 -7.17 -9.45 -4.80
C ALA A 82 -8.05 -8.87 -3.69
N HIS A 83 -8.19 -7.53 -3.58
CA HIS A 83 -8.80 -6.85 -2.45
C HIS A 83 -10.33 -7.01 -2.43
N GLY A 84 -10.88 -7.57 -1.34
CA GLY A 84 -12.33 -7.80 -1.18
C GLY A 84 -13.11 -6.65 -0.52
N GLY A 85 -12.50 -5.51 -0.24
CA GLY A 85 -13.12 -4.42 0.52
C GLY A 85 -13.63 -3.25 -0.33
N TYR A 86 -13.43 -3.26 -1.65
CA TYR A 86 -13.95 -2.26 -2.58
C TYR A 86 -14.42 -2.93 -3.88
N ASP A 87 -15.15 -2.19 -4.72
CA ASP A 87 -15.58 -2.69 -6.03
C ASP A 87 -14.35 -2.88 -6.94
N PRO A 88 -14.03 -4.12 -7.36
CA PRO A 88 -12.82 -4.41 -8.12
C PRO A 88 -12.88 -3.97 -9.59
N VAL A 89 -14.04 -3.59 -10.10
CA VAL A 89 -14.25 -3.33 -11.55
C VAL A 89 -13.22 -2.34 -12.08
N TYR A 90 -13.13 -1.15 -11.48
CA TYR A 90 -12.24 -0.09 -11.99
C TYR A 90 -10.76 -0.42 -11.81
N ALA A 91 -10.39 -1.12 -10.75
CA ALA A 91 -9.02 -1.57 -10.53
C ALA A 91 -8.62 -2.71 -11.47
N ASN A 92 -9.55 -3.56 -11.88
CA ASN A 92 -9.31 -4.62 -12.86
C ASN A 92 -9.36 -4.12 -14.31
N GLU A 93 -10.07 -3.03 -14.59
CA GLU A 93 -10.01 -2.36 -15.90
C GLU A 93 -8.66 -1.66 -16.10
N ASP A 94 -8.12 -1.07 -15.03
CA ASP A 94 -6.89 -0.30 -15.07
C ASP A 94 -6.23 -0.33 -13.67
N PRO A 95 -5.30 -1.27 -13.44
CA PRO A 95 -4.64 -1.41 -12.14
C PRO A 95 -3.76 -0.22 -11.74
N ASP A 96 -3.32 0.60 -12.70
CA ASP A 96 -2.55 1.83 -12.44
C ASP A 96 -3.37 2.86 -11.64
N ARG A 97 -4.71 2.79 -11.65
CA ARG A 97 -5.58 3.60 -10.77
C ARG A 97 -5.31 3.39 -9.29
N VAL A 98 -4.83 2.21 -8.93
CA VAL A 98 -4.51 1.85 -7.54
C VAL A 98 -3.01 1.91 -7.29
N LEU A 99 -2.20 1.47 -8.25
CA LEU A 99 -0.74 1.45 -8.15
C LEU A 99 -0.14 2.14 -9.40
N PRO A 100 0.11 3.46 -9.38
CA PRO A 100 0.34 4.29 -10.56
C PRO A 100 1.75 4.11 -11.14
N VAL A 101 2.03 2.94 -11.72
CA VAL A 101 3.30 2.63 -12.37
C VAL A 101 3.51 3.48 -13.62
N ASP A 102 2.45 3.67 -14.42
CA ASP A 102 2.44 4.46 -15.64
C ASP A 102 2.90 5.92 -15.42
N VAL A 103 2.28 6.61 -14.46
CA VAL A 103 2.64 7.99 -14.08
C VAL A 103 4.07 8.06 -13.52
N MET A 104 4.47 7.08 -12.73
CA MET A 104 5.83 7.06 -12.18
C MET A 104 6.88 6.80 -13.26
N ARG A 105 6.59 6.01 -14.30
CA ARG A 105 7.44 5.85 -15.48
C ARG A 105 7.51 7.14 -16.31
N GLU A 106 6.41 7.86 -16.42
CA GLU A 106 6.42 9.18 -17.05
C GLU A 106 7.33 10.15 -16.27
N PHE A 107 7.20 10.21 -14.96
CA PHE A 107 8.07 11.06 -14.12
C PHE A 107 9.55 10.68 -14.20
N GLU A 108 9.87 9.39 -14.32
CA GLU A 108 11.24 8.92 -14.55
C GLU A 108 11.77 9.41 -15.92
N ARG A 109 10.98 9.27 -17.00
CA ARG A 109 11.36 9.76 -18.35
C ARG A 109 11.52 11.28 -18.42
N GLU A 110 10.71 12.01 -17.68
CA GLU A 110 10.80 13.48 -17.61
C GLU A 110 11.90 13.99 -16.66
N GLY A 111 12.58 13.10 -15.96
CA GLY A 111 13.61 13.47 -14.96
C GLY A 111 13.05 14.13 -13.70
N LYS A 112 11.75 14.00 -13.44
CA LYS A 112 11.11 14.47 -12.20
C LYS A 112 11.49 13.61 -11.00
N ILE A 113 11.77 12.32 -11.23
CA ILE A 113 12.38 11.40 -10.29
C ILE A 113 13.62 10.77 -10.90
N GLY A 114 14.55 10.27 -10.07
CA GLY A 114 15.75 9.61 -10.56
C GLY A 114 15.45 8.22 -11.12
N LYS A 115 14.70 7.43 -10.41
CA LYS A 115 14.32 6.07 -10.82
C LYS A 115 13.07 5.59 -10.09
N LEU A 116 12.18 4.87 -10.78
CA LEU A 116 11.19 4.00 -10.17
C LEU A 116 11.87 2.67 -9.79
N HIS A 117 11.76 2.25 -8.53
CA HIS A 117 12.30 0.98 -8.05
C HIS A 117 11.72 -0.21 -8.83
N ASP A 118 12.53 -1.23 -9.05
CA ASP A 118 12.17 -2.36 -9.92
C ASP A 118 11.16 -3.33 -9.30
N TYR A 119 10.78 -3.14 -8.04
CA TYR A 119 9.78 -3.96 -7.34
C TYR A 119 8.74 -3.09 -6.66
N PHE A 120 7.49 -3.54 -6.67
CA PHE A 120 6.46 -3.01 -5.79
C PHE A 120 6.07 -4.02 -4.73
N TYR A 121 5.51 -3.50 -3.63
CA TYR A 121 5.06 -4.30 -2.49
C TYR A 121 3.55 -4.12 -2.32
N THR A 122 2.84 -5.23 -2.15
CA THR A 122 1.38 -5.22 -2.05
C THR A 122 0.88 -6.09 -0.92
N THR A 123 -0.18 -5.66 -0.31
CA THR A 123 -0.99 -6.47 0.61
C THR A 123 -2.45 -6.02 0.51
N VAL A 124 -3.33 -6.66 1.24
CA VAL A 124 -4.73 -6.23 1.36
C VAL A 124 -4.93 -5.58 2.71
N GLY A 125 -5.37 -4.31 2.72
CA GLY A 125 -5.59 -3.54 3.95
C GLY A 125 -6.84 -3.96 4.72
N ASN A 126 -7.84 -4.47 4.01
CA ASN A 126 -9.14 -4.84 4.56
C ASN A 126 -9.03 -5.90 5.67
N GLY A 127 -9.33 -5.51 6.91
CA GLY A 127 -9.32 -6.38 8.08
C GLY A 127 -7.94 -6.91 8.51
N THR A 128 -6.85 -6.47 7.87
CA THR A 128 -5.51 -6.92 8.22
C THR A 128 -5.08 -6.42 9.59
N ALA A 129 -4.65 -7.34 10.45
CA ALA A 129 -4.23 -7.02 11.79
C ALA A 129 -3.02 -6.07 11.79
N VAL A 130 -3.03 -5.06 12.66
CA VAL A 130 -1.92 -4.09 12.80
C VAL A 130 -0.57 -4.78 13.05
N ALA A 131 -0.57 -5.90 13.79
CA ALA A 131 0.64 -6.68 14.04
C ALA A 131 1.24 -7.24 12.73
N ASN A 132 0.39 -7.76 11.82
CA ASN A 132 0.82 -8.25 10.51
C ASN A 132 1.34 -7.10 9.66
N ALA A 133 0.62 -5.97 9.58
CA ALA A 133 1.05 -4.80 8.84
C ALA A 133 2.41 -4.27 9.33
N LYS A 134 2.64 -4.23 10.65
CA LYS A 134 3.95 -3.86 11.23
C LYS A 134 5.06 -4.83 10.83
N LYS A 135 4.78 -6.15 10.83
CA LYS A 135 5.73 -7.17 10.39
C LYS A 135 6.09 -6.99 8.92
N PHE A 136 5.09 -6.88 8.03
CA PHE A 136 5.32 -6.68 6.59
C PHE A 136 6.15 -5.41 6.34
N ALA A 137 5.74 -4.29 6.96
CA ALA A 137 6.44 -3.02 6.80
C ALA A 137 7.90 -3.10 7.27
N ALA A 138 8.20 -3.80 8.36
CA ALA A 138 9.55 -3.99 8.84
C ALA A 138 10.41 -4.80 7.84
N GLU A 139 9.83 -5.85 7.25
CA GLU A 139 10.53 -6.72 6.30
C GLU A 139 10.85 -5.99 4.98
N TYR A 140 9.85 -5.42 4.29
CA TYR A 140 10.13 -4.76 3.02
C TYR A 140 10.87 -3.42 3.19
N ALA A 141 10.73 -2.71 4.32
CA ALA A 141 11.53 -1.51 4.58
C ALA A 141 13.04 -1.81 4.65
N GLN A 142 13.44 -2.97 5.15
CA GLN A 142 14.84 -3.39 5.11
C GLN A 142 15.32 -3.63 3.68
N LYS A 143 14.51 -4.30 2.85
CA LYS A 143 14.82 -4.53 1.42
C LYS A 143 14.95 -3.21 0.67
N LEU A 144 14.01 -2.29 0.86
CA LEU A 144 14.02 -0.97 0.24
C LEU A 144 15.26 -0.16 0.62
N LYS A 145 15.64 -0.17 1.91
CA LYS A 145 16.88 0.48 2.37
C LYS A 145 18.13 -0.12 1.74
N GLN A 146 18.21 -1.45 1.64
CA GLN A 146 19.33 -2.15 1.01
C GLN A 146 19.41 -1.84 -0.49
N ALA A 147 18.27 -1.64 -1.15
CA ALA A 147 18.17 -1.24 -2.55
C ALA A 147 18.43 0.26 -2.79
N GLY A 148 18.71 1.04 -1.75
CA GLY A 148 18.99 2.47 -1.88
C GLY A 148 17.76 3.33 -2.19
N VAL A 149 16.55 2.85 -1.88
CA VAL A 149 15.31 3.61 -2.06
C VAL A 149 15.28 4.81 -1.11
N ASN A 150 14.98 5.97 -1.65
CA ASN A 150 14.97 7.25 -0.93
C ASN A 150 13.59 7.63 -0.40
N ALA A 151 12.53 7.23 -1.11
CA ALA A 151 11.15 7.48 -0.70
C ALA A 151 10.20 6.38 -1.18
N VAL A 152 9.05 6.29 -0.51
CA VAL A 152 7.99 5.32 -0.82
C VAL A 152 6.68 6.08 -1.00
N ILE A 153 5.96 5.78 -2.07
CA ILE A 153 4.56 6.16 -2.24
C ILE A 153 3.72 4.95 -1.81
N MET A 154 2.90 5.17 -0.80
CA MET A 154 1.97 4.16 -0.30
C MET A 154 0.55 4.53 -0.72
N THR A 155 -0.05 3.70 -1.56
CA THR A 155 -1.45 3.87 -1.95
C THR A 155 -2.36 3.00 -1.10
N SER A 156 -3.60 3.44 -0.93
CA SER A 156 -4.65 2.71 -0.21
C SER A 156 -5.99 2.91 -0.91
N THR A 157 -6.91 2.02 -0.66
CA THR A 157 -8.29 2.03 -1.19
C THR A 157 -9.29 2.03 -0.05
#